data_20f15e7a18183e9a758779cbe367773a
#
_entry.id   20f15e7a18183e9a758779cbe367773a
#
_cell.length_a   1.000
_cell.length_b   1.000
_cell.length_c   1.000
_cell.angle_alpha   90.00
_cell.angle_beta   90.00
_cell.angle_gamma   90.00
#
_symmetry.space_group_name_H-M   'P 1'
#
loop_
_entity.id
_entity.type
_entity.pdbx_description
1 polymer ?
#
loop_
_entity_poly.entity_id
_entity_poly.type
_entity_poly.pdbx_seq_one_letter_code
_entity_poly.pdbx_strand_id
1 'polypeptide(L)'
;MDGCAGVLVVPIIVAVIAALVAFSRAQTRSRVEMLADLARQWNGHVVQEGWLVGLKLELRVDDIPGEVTFHSGGSNSPAWTKVSFNWGTRRRLRVAPEGFSTWLRRTFGSDDFQVGDRAFDATFWIESSDAAWTRDVLSQPVRRALLTLRDESFWRGTPDVTFDVGPAGVTLKLSRWLQDDREALQRLIEIAILIFKRCREGGKTTGVVLAAVEIQKGSECPVCGTAVEQGTRCPQCATPHHDDCWKYSGGCAMFGCAGRPRRPRAAA
;
A
#
# COMPACT_ATOMS: atom_id res chain seq x y z
N MET A 1 -21.51 63.45 0.07
CA MET A 1 -22.48 62.33 0.21
C MET A 1 -21.73 61.00 0.22
N ASP A 2 -20.69 60.81 1.10
CA ASP A 2 -19.76 59.66 1.00
C ASP A 2 -19.65 58.84 2.32
N GLY A 3 -20.69 58.86 3.18
CA GLY A 3 -20.62 58.21 4.50
C GLY A 3 -21.29 56.86 4.66
N CYS A 4 -22.09 56.36 3.69
CA CYS A 4 -22.89 55.14 3.88
C CYS A 4 -22.27 53.85 3.30
N ALA A 5 -21.25 53.91 2.44
CA ALA A 5 -20.68 52.71 1.79
C ALA A 5 -19.80 51.89 2.80
N GLY A 6 -19.14 52.54 3.77
CA GLY A 6 -18.27 51.86 4.72
C GLY A 6 -18.99 51.03 5.81
N VAL A 7 -20.25 51.35 6.11
CA VAL A 7 -21.01 50.69 7.20
C VAL A 7 -21.48 49.27 6.81
N LEU A 8 -21.70 48.99 5.53
CA LEU A 8 -22.14 47.67 5.05
C LEU A 8 -20.98 46.69 4.74
N VAL A 9 -19.78 47.20 4.51
CA VAL A 9 -18.62 46.34 4.13
C VAL A 9 -18.14 45.49 5.32
N VAL A 10 -18.10 46.07 6.54
CA VAL A 10 -17.62 45.35 7.72
C VAL A 10 -18.50 44.15 8.09
N PRO A 11 -19.84 44.24 8.15
CA PRO A 11 -20.67 43.06 8.45
C PRO A 11 -20.62 41.98 7.39
N ILE A 12 -20.44 42.35 6.12
CA ILE A 12 -20.27 41.37 5.03
C ILE A 12 -18.96 40.61 5.19
N ILE A 13 -17.86 41.30 5.49
CA ILE A 13 -16.55 40.65 5.72
C ILE A 13 -16.63 39.69 6.89
N VAL A 14 -17.24 40.12 8.01
CA VAL A 14 -17.43 39.29 9.23
C VAL A 14 -18.28 38.05 8.91
N ALA A 15 -19.37 38.21 8.14
CA ALA A 15 -20.21 37.09 7.74
C ALA A 15 -19.47 36.09 6.84
N VAL A 16 -18.67 36.57 5.89
CA VAL A 16 -17.83 35.71 5.03
C VAL A 16 -16.78 34.96 5.85
N ILE A 17 -16.09 35.64 6.77
CA ILE A 17 -15.10 34.99 7.65
C ILE A 17 -15.80 33.94 8.51
N ALA A 18 -16.94 34.27 9.12
CA ALA A 18 -17.69 33.31 9.93
C ALA A 18 -18.15 32.08 9.12
N ALA A 19 -18.61 32.28 7.89
CA ALA A 19 -19.00 31.20 6.98
C ALA A 19 -17.80 30.32 6.59
N LEU A 20 -16.65 30.92 6.28
CA LEU A 20 -15.41 30.19 5.97
C LEU A 20 -14.92 29.38 7.18
N VAL A 21 -14.98 29.94 8.37
CA VAL A 21 -14.62 29.23 9.62
C VAL A 21 -15.58 28.08 9.90
N ALA A 22 -16.89 28.29 9.73
CA ALA A 22 -17.89 27.24 9.91
C ALA A 22 -17.71 26.12 8.89
N PHE A 23 -17.47 26.44 7.62
CA PHE A 23 -17.20 25.48 6.57
C PHE A 23 -15.92 24.68 6.84
N SER A 24 -14.83 25.34 7.22
CA SER A 24 -13.56 24.69 7.59
C SER A 24 -13.75 23.72 8.77
N ARG A 25 -14.50 24.12 9.80
CA ARG A 25 -14.81 23.25 10.96
C ARG A 25 -15.63 22.02 10.56
N ALA A 26 -16.65 22.21 9.72
CA ALA A 26 -17.48 21.10 9.24
C ALA A 26 -16.64 20.09 8.42
N GLN A 27 -15.78 20.58 7.54
CA GLN A 27 -14.88 19.74 6.74
C GLN A 27 -13.88 18.98 7.63
N THR A 28 -13.30 19.63 8.62
CA THR A 28 -12.38 18.98 9.58
C THR A 28 -13.11 17.89 10.38
N ARG A 29 -14.35 18.14 10.81
CA ARG A 29 -15.16 17.18 11.55
C ARG A 29 -15.45 15.93 10.72
N SER A 30 -15.86 16.10 9.47
CA SER A 30 -16.11 14.99 8.55
C SER A 30 -14.84 14.12 8.30
N ARG A 31 -13.67 14.76 8.18
CA ARG A 31 -12.38 14.06 8.08
C ARG A 31 -12.08 13.25 9.35
N VAL A 32 -12.23 13.85 10.51
CA VAL A 32 -12.00 13.17 11.81
C VAL A 32 -12.93 11.97 11.95
N GLU A 33 -14.20 12.11 11.62
CA GLU A 33 -15.18 11.02 11.68
C GLU A 33 -14.78 9.86 10.73
N MET A 34 -14.42 10.18 9.49
CA MET A 34 -13.96 9.20 8.49
C MET A 34 -12.69 8.46 8.96
N LEU A 35 -11.70 9.20 9.48
CA LEU A 35 -10.46 8.61 9.99
C LEU A 35 -10.70 7.79 11.26
N ALA A 36 -11.61 8.21 12.13
CA ALA A 36 -11.99 7.46 13.32
C ALA A 36 -12.69 6.15 13.00
N ASP A 37 -13.57 6.14 11.98
CA ASP A 37 -14.18 4.91 11.47
C ASP A 37 -13.14 3.94 10.92
N LEU A 38 -12.17 4.47 10.20
CA LEU A 38 -11.08 3.68 9.63
C LEU A 38 -10.17 3.11 10.74
N ALA A 39 -9.82 3.94 11.74
CA ALA A 39 -8.97 3.54 12.86
C ALA A 39 -9.56 2.39 13.68
N ARG A 40 -10.88 2.38 13.89
CA ARG A 40 -11.58 1.31 14.64
C ARG A 40 -11.38 -0.08 14.03
N GLN A 41 -11.17 -0.20 12.71
CA GLN A 41 -10.92 -1.47 12.05
C GLN A 41 -9.62 -2.15 12.51
N TRP A 42 -8.66 -1.36 13.04
CA TRP A 42 -7.36 -1.84 13.52
C TRP A 42 -7.10 -1.46 14.99
N ASN A 43 -8.16 -1.45 15.83
CA ASN A 43 -8.06 -1.14 17.25
C ASN A 43 -7.31 0.18 17.53
N GLY A 44 -7.54 1.17 16.66
CA GLY A 44 -6.87 2.45 16.69
C GLY A 44 -7.78 3.63 17.01
N HIS A 45 -7.20 4.80 17.01
CA HIS A 45 -7.90 6.07 17.23
C HIS A 45 -7.20 7.21 16.48
N VAL A 46 -7.91 8.32 16.33
CA VAL A 46 -7.36 9.54 15.71
C VAL A 46 -6.80 10.44 16.81
N VAL A 47 -5.59 10.91 16.61
CA VAL A 47 -4.91 11.88 17.46
C VAL A 47 -4.79 13.20 16.70
N GLN A 48 -5.18 14.29 17.34
CA GLN A 48 -4.97 15.63 16.82
C GLN A 48 -3.86 16.31 17.65
N GLU A 49 -2.70 16.49 17.05
CA GLU A 49 -1.56 17.14 17.67
C GLU A 49 -1.68 18.66 17.52
N GLY A 50 -2.33 19.32 18.49
CA GLY A 50 -2.52 20.77 18.49
C GLY A 50 -3.53 21.28 17.44
N TRP A 51 -3.75 22.61 17.40
CA TRP A 51 -4.70 23.21 16.46
C TRP A 51 -4.11 23.53 15.08
N LEU A 52 -2.80 23.55 14.96
CA LEU A 52 -2.05 23.79 13.71
C LEU A 52 -1.36 22.52 13.16
N VAL A 53 -1.29 21.46 13.95
CA VAL A 53 -0.61 20.20 13.57
C VAL A 53 -1.64 19.22 13.04
N GLY A 54 -1.28 18.47 12.01
CA GLY A 54 -2.20 17.60 11.26
C GLY A 54 -2.80 16.47 12.08
N LEU A 55 -3.84 15.87 11.54
CA LEU A 55 -4.43 14.65 12.10
C LEU A 55 -3.45 13.49 11.91
N LYS A 56 -3.33 12.66 12.94
CA LYS A 56 -2.58 11.41 12.96
C LYS A 56 -3.54 10.28 13.32
N LEU A 57 -3.41 9.15 12.65
CA LEU A 57 -4.17 7.96 12.98
C LEU A 57 -3.22 6.97 13.66
N GLU A 58 -3.52 6.60 14.89
CA GLU A 58 -2.83 5.50 15.57
C GLU A 58 -3.61 4.21 15.36
N LEU A 59 -2.89 3.12 15.16
CA LEU A 59 -3.44 1.79 14.93
C LEU A 59 -2.60 0.75 15.68
N ARG A 60 -3.16 -0.46 15.82
CA ARG A 60 -2.44 -1.55 16.49
C ARG A 60 -2.64 -2.85 15.71
N VAL A 61 -1.53 -3.50 15.38
CA VAL A 61 -1.53 -4.78 14.64
C VAL A 61 -0.69 -5.79 15.43
N ASP A 62 -1.31 -6.89 15.85
CA ASP A 62 -0.67 -7.93 16.68
C ASP A 62 0.09 -7.33 17.89
N ASP A 63 -0.56 -6.41 18.60
CA ASP A 63 -0.04 -5.65 19.75
C ASP A 63 1.11 -4.67 19.45
N ILE A 64 1.54 -4.56 18.20
CA ILE A 64 2.54 -3.58 17.78
C ILE A 64 1.85 -2.27 17.41
N PRO A 65 2.30 -1.15 18.02
CA PRO A 65 1.79 0.15 17.65
C PRO A 65 2.23 0.57 16.26
N GLY A 66 1.31 1.12 15.51
CA GLY A 66 1.54 1.74 14.21
C GLY A 66 0.89 3.10 14.14
N GLU A 67 1.29 3.88 13.16
CA GLU A 67 0.74 5.21 12.93
C GLU A 67 0.63 5.53 11.44
N VAL A 68 -0.38 6.33 11.11
CA VAL A 68 -0.50 6.96 9.79
C VAL A 68 -0.35 8.46 9.95
N THR A 69 0.60 9.02 9.22
CA THR A 69 0.89 10.45 9.22
C THR A 69 0.74 11.03 7.82
N PHE A 70 0.32 12.30 7.76
CA PHE A 70 0.03 13.01 6.53
C PHE A 70 0.87 14.28 6.44
N HIS A 71 1.33 14.60 5.25
CA HIS A 71 2.03 15.84 4.95
C HIS A 71 1.44 16.45 3.69
N SER A 72 0.87 17.63 3.80
CA SER A 72 0.19 18.32 2.68
C SER A 72 1.12 18.79 1.58
N GLY A 73 2.44 18.68 1.79
CA GLY A 73 3.41 19.25 0.89
C GLY A 73 3.65 20.74 1.13
N GLY A 74 4.61 21.28 0.41
CA GLY A 74 4.98 22.70 0.45
C GLY A 74 5.71 23.08 -0.83
N SER A 75 6.26 24.30 -0.90
CA SER A 75 6.95 24.79 -2.10
C SER A 75 8.11 23.89 -2.56
N ASN A 76 8.74 23.15 -1.63
CA ASN A 76 9.92 22.33 -1.91
C ASN A 76 9.78 20.85 -1.52
N SER A 77 8.59 20.42 -1.12
CA SER A 77 8.32 19.03 -0.74
C SER A 77 6.98 18.55 -1.25
N PRO A 78 6.89 17.37 -1.90
CA PRO A 78 5.63 16.81 -2.33
C PRO A 78 4.77 16.41 -1.12
N ALA A 79 3.46 16.40 -1.31
CA ALA A 79 2.55 15.81 -0.34
C ALA A 79 2.80 14.30 -0.21
N TRP A 80 2.60 13.75 0.99
CA TRP A 80 2.75 12.32 1.22
C TRP A 80 1.87 11.81 2.34
N THR A 81 1.61 10.51 2.30
CA THR A 81 1.01 9.72 3.38
C THR A 81 1.96 8.60 3.75
N LYS A 82 2.20 8.40 5.03
CA LYS A 82 3.13 7.40 5.56
C LYS A 82 2.42 6.52 6.59
N VAL A 83 2.59 5.21 6.46
CA VAL A 83 2.20 4.22 7.46
C VAL A 83 3.49 3.66 8.07
N SER A 84 3.61 3.65 9.39
CA SER A 84 4.76 3.12 10.10
C SER A 84 4.35 2.24 11.26
N PHE A 85 5.18 1.19 11.53
CA PHE A 85 5.04 0.29 12.67
C PHE A 85 6.30 0.36 13.53
N ASN A 86 6.12 0.53 14.82
CA ASN A 86 7.22 0.57 15.79
C ASN A 86 7.71 -0.86 16.10
N TRP A 87 8.34 -1.48 15.11
CA TRP A 87 8.94 -2.80 15.20
C TRP A 87 10.28 -2.82 14.50
N GLY A 88 11.35 -2.67 15.28
CA GLY A 88 12.72 -2.63 14.76
C GLY A 88 13.33 -4.01 14.53
N THR A 89 14.20 -4.09 13.54
CA THR A 89 15.02 -5.28 13.25
C THR A 89 16.44 -4.87 12.89
N ARG A 90 17.42 -5.77 13.10
CA ARG A 90 18.80 -5.55 12.63
C ARG A 90 18.95 -5.67 11.11
N ARG A 91 18.00 -6.35 10.46
CA ARG A 91 17.96 -6.45 9.00
C ARG A 91 17.54 -5.13 8.39
N ARG A 92 18.08 -4.81 7.24
CA ARG A 92 17.73 -3.60 6.48
C ARG A 92 17.20 -4.00 5.12
N LEU A 93 16.10 -3.38 4.75
CA LEU A 93 15.51 -3.48 3.42
C LEU A 93 14.95 -2.12 3.06
N ARG A 94 15.35 -1.62 1.89
CA ARG A 94 14.77 -0.43 1.28
C ARG A 94 14.31 -0.77 -0.12
N VAL A 95 13.11 -0.35 -0.45
CA VAL A 95 12.54 -0.41 -1.80
C VAL A 95 12.12 1.00 -2.18
N ALA A 96 12.61 1.50 -3.30
CA ALA A 96 12.35 2.85 -3.78
C ALA A 96 12.15 2.86 -5.30
N PRO A 97 11.54 3.89 -5.89
CA PRO A 97 11.43 4.00 -7.34
C PRO A 97 12.81 3.98 -8.02
N GLU A 98 12.92 3.33 -9.17
CA GLU A 98 14.19 3.20 -9.91
C GLU A 98 14.89 4.55 -10.20
N GLY A 99 14.14 5.61 -10.47
CA GLY A 99 14.69 6.96 -10.67
C GLY A 99 15.34 7.60 -9.42
N PHE A 100 15.06 7.08 -8.22
CA PHE A 100 15.63 7.54 -6.95
C PHE A 100 17.07 7.03 -6.73
N SER A 101 17.46 5.98 -7.43
CA SER A 101 18.71 5.24 -7.23
C SER A 101 19.97 6.00 -7.64
N THR A 102 19.92 6.88 -8.62
CA THR A 102 21.10 7.55 -9.18
C THR A 102 21.83 8.44 -8.16
N TRP A 103 21.12 9.06 -7.24
CA TRP A 103 21.71 9.86 -6.17
C TRP A 103 22.29 8.97 -5.06
N LEU A 104 21.57 7.90 -4.66
CA LEU A 104 22.00 6.98 -3.60
C LEU A 104 23.18 6.10 -4.01
N ARG A 105 23.22 5.59 -5.25
CA ARG A 105 24.38 4.86 -5.80
C ARG A 105 25.67 5.65 -5.71
N ARG A 106 25.61 6.96 -5.95
CA ARG A 106 26.77 7.86 -5.84
C ARG A 106 27.22 8.07 -4.40
N THR A 107 26.32 7.92 -3.42
CA THR A 107 26.59 8.26 -2.02
C THR A 107 26.96 7.04 -1.18
N PHE A 108 26.43 5.86 -1.46
CA PHE A 108 26.56 4.68 -0.60
C PHE A 108 27.12 3.41 -1.25
N GLY A 109 27.34 3.40 -2.58
CA GLY A 109 27.97 2.27 -3.28
C GLY A 109 27.25 0.92 -3.13
N SER A 110 25.95 0.93 -2.81
CA SER A 110 25.18 -0.30 -2.61
C SER A 110 24.73 -0.91 -3.93
N ASP A 111 24.92 -2.23 -4.06
CA ASP A 111 24.46 -2.98 -5.21
C ASP A 111 22.93 -3.12 -5.19
N ASP A 112 22.32 -3.02 -6.37
CA ASP A 112 20.89 -3.27 -6.57
C ASP A 112 20.58 -4.78 -6.40
N PHE A 113 19.72 -5.10 -5.44
CA PHE A 113 19.27 -6.45 -5.22
C PHE A 113 18.08 -6.77 -6.12
N GLN A 114 18.16 -7.84 -6.90
CA GLN A 114 17.06 -8.26 -7.77
C GLN A 114 16.32 -9.47 -7.17
N VAL A 115 15.00 -9.39 -7.18
CA VAL A 115 14.14 -10.49 -6.72
C VAL A 115 13.83 -11.51 -7.84
N GLY A 116 14.19 -11.21 -9.10
CA GLY A 116 13.94 -12.03 -10.26
C GLY A 116 12.53 -11.87 -10.85
N ASP A 117 11.85 -10.80 -10.51
CA ASP A 117 10.57 -10.39 -11.09
C ASP A 117 10.79 -9.17 -12.00
N ARG A 118 10.83 -9.42 -13.31
CA ARG A 118 11.21 -8.40 -14.30
C ARG A 118 10.41 -7.09 -14.18
N ALA A 119 9.11 -7.18 -13.91
CA ALA A 119 8.27 -6.00 -13.79
C ALA A 119 8.58 -5.22 -12.50
N PHE A 120 8.81 -5.93 -11.40
CA PHE A 120 9.15 -5.34 -10.13
C PHE A 120 10.57 -4.74 -10.13
N ASP A 121 11.54 -5.51 -10.62
CA ASP A 121 12.95 -5.11 -10.69
C ASP A 121 13.18 -3.93 -11.66
N ALA A 122 12.32 -3.78 -12.70
CA ALA A 122 12.34 -2.61 -13.58
C ALA A 122 11.65 -1.36 -12.98
N THR A 123 10.86 -1.54 -11.92
CA THR A 123 10.09 -0.45 -11.29
C THR A 123 10.73 0.06 -10.02
N PHE A 124 11.38 -0.83 -9.28
CA PHE A 124 11.93 -0.55 -7.96
C PHE A 124 13.41 -0.93 -7.87
N TRP A 125 14.17 -0.04 -7.28
CA TRP A 125 15.50 -0.30 -6.77
C TRP A 125 15.40 -0.88 -5.35
N ILE A 126 16.21 -1.91 -5.06
CA ILE A 126 16.15 -2.66 -3.81
C ILE A 126 17.54 -2.68 -3.16
N GLU A 127 17.62 -2.19 -1.93
CA GLU A 127 18.79 -2.33 -1.06
C GLU A 127 18.48 -3.31 0.06
N SER A 128 19.35 -4.29 0.28
CA SER A 128 19.13 -5.36 1.25
C SER A 128 20.41 -5.75 2.00
N SER A 129 20.29 -5.97 3.30
CA SER A 129 21.35 -6.56 4.12
C SER A 129 21.26 -8.08 4.24
N ASP A 130 20.17 -8.72 3.79
CA ASP A 130 19.89 -10.15 3.90
C ASP A 130 19.05 -10.62 2.71
N ALA A 131 19.71 -11.20 1.72
CA ALA A 131 19.09 -11.60 0.46
C ALA A 131 18.00 -12.67 0.62
N ALA A 132 18.18 -13.64 1.52
CA ALA A 132 17.20 -14.70 1.73
C ALA A 132 15.92 -14.15 2.38
N TRP A 133 16.07 -13.39 3.46
CA TRP A 133 14.95 -12.73 4.12
C TRP A 133 14.23 -11.75 3.20
N THR A 134 14.97 -11.01 2.37
CA THR A 134 14.36 -10.07 1.41
C THR A 134 13.47 -10.76 0.40
N ARG A 135 13.87 -11.94 -0.12
CA ARG A 135 13.02 -12.72 -1.02
C ARG A 135 11.73 -13.20 -0.34
N ASP A 136 11.82 -13.57 0.94
CA ASP A 136 10.64 -13.98 1.73
C ASP A 136 9.69 -12.78 1.95
N VAL A 137 10.22 -11.62 2.34
CA VAL A 137 9.43 -10.39 2.54
C VAL A 137 8.83 -9.92 1.22
N LEU A 138 9.63 -9.79 0.16
CA LEU A 138 9.19 -9.39 -1.17
C LEU A 138 8.57 -10.58 -1.94
N SER A 139 7.73 -11.36 -1.26
CA SER A 139 6.93 -12.41 -1.85
C SER A 139 6.02 -11.86 -2.96
N GLN A 140 5.55 -12.73 -3.85
CA GLN A 140 4.72 -12.31 -4.98
C GLN A 140 3.51 -11.42 -4.60
N PRO A 141 2.74 -11.72 -3.52
CA PRO A 141 1.66 -10.83 -3.08
C PRO A 141 2.14 -9.42 -2.71
N VAL A 142 3.29 -9.31 -2.02
CA VAL A 142 3.87 -8.02 -1.64
C VAL A 142 4.32 -7.23 -2.86
N ARG A 143 5.01 -7.88 -3.82
CA ARG A 143 5.44 -7.23 -5.06
C ARG A 143 4.26 -6.69 -5.86
N ARG A 144 3.20 -7.50 -6.02
CA ARG A 144 1.96 -7.07 -6.69
C ARG A 144 1.31 -5.88 -5.98
N ALA A 145 1.23 -5.92 -4.66
CA ALA A 145 0.66 -4.85 -3.87
C ALA A 145 1.44 -3.54 -4.03
N LEU A 146 2.78 -3.60 -4.01
CA LEU A 146 3.63 -2.42 -4.24
C LEU A 146 3.51 -1.88 -5.68
N LEU A 147 3.42 -2.76 -6.69
CA LEU A 147 3.17 -2.36 -8.08
C LEU A 147 1.81 -1.68 -8.23
N THR A 148 0.76 -2.21 -7.58
CA THR A 148 -0.58 -1.59 -7.60
C THR A 148 -0.59 -0.19 -6.99
N LEU A 149 0.26 0.09 -5.99
CA LEU A 149 0.41 1.44 -5.43
C LEU A 149 1.03 2.44 -6.41
N ARG A 150 1.64 1.98 -7.50
CA ARG A 150 2.20 2.82 -8.56
C ARG A 150 1.36 2.84 -9.83
N ASP A 151 0.24 2.13 -9.87
CA ASP A 151 -0.62 2.05 -11.05
C ASP A 151 -1.29 3.39 -11.32
N GLU A 152 -1.00 3.98 -12.48
CA GLU A 152 -1.56 5.26 -12.92
C GLU A 152 -3.08 5.23 -13.10
N SER A 153 -3.64 4.05 -13.37
CA SER A 153 -5.10 3.90 -13.55
C SER A 153 -5.87 4.22 -12.27
N PHE A 154 -5.23 4.02 -11.11
CA PHE A 154 -5.78 4.32 -9.80
C PHE A 154 -5.46 5.75 -9.33
N TRP A 155 -4.32 6.31 -9.75
CA TRP A 155 -3.85 7.63 -9.36
C TRP A 155 -3.76 8.55 -10.57
N ARG A 156 -4.04 9.83 -10.39
CA ARG A 156 -3.67 10.82 -11.41
C ARG A 156 -2.15 11.00 -11.43
N GLY A 157 -1.46 10.25 -12.27
CA GLY A 157 -0.01 10.17 -12.35
C GLY A 157 0.60 9.14 -11.39
N THR A 158 1.83 8.71 -11.66
CA THR A 158 2.55 7.66 -10.92
C THR A 158 3.08 8.19 -9.59
N PRO A 159 2.58 7.75 -8.43
CA PRO A 159 3.14 8.17 -7.16
C PRO A 159 4.47 7.47 -6.87
N ASP A 160 5.34 8.13 -6.13
CA ASP A 160 6.50 7.47 -5.56
C ASP A 160 6.09 6.64 -4.34
N VAL A 161 6.52 5.39 -4.36
CA VAL A 161 6.34 4.45 -3.26
C VAL A 161 7.70 4.12 -2.69
N THR A 162 7.90 4.35 -1.40
CA THR A 162 9.10 3.92 -0.69
C THR A 162 8.71 3.02 0.47
N PHE A 163 9.46 1.95 0.63
CA PHE A 163 9.30 1.00 1.72
C PHE A 163 10.64 0.80 2.40
N ASP A 164 10.69 1.03 3.71
CA ASP A 164 11.90 0.93 4.53
C ASP A 164 11.66 0.01 5.73
N VAL A 165 12.63 -0.87 6.00
CA VAL A 165 12.70 -1.69 7.21
C VAL A 165 14.08 -1.54 7.83
N GLY A 166 14.11 -1.38 9.15
CA GLY A 166 15.35 -1.26 9.87
C GLY A 166 15.19 -1.19 11.38
N PRO A 167 16.20 -0.71 12.09
CA PRO A 167 16.13 -0.58 13.56
C PRO A 167 15.04 0.37 14.04
N ALA A 168 14.67 1.37 13.23
CA ALA A 168 13.63 2.36 13.56
C ALA A 168 12.21 1.84 13.35
N GLY A 169 12.04 0.72 12.65
CA GLY A 169 10.72 0.14 12.36
C GLY A 169 10.50 -0.22 10.90
N VAL A 170 9.23 -0.40 10.56
CA VAL A 170 8.75 -0.66 9.20
C VAL A 170 7.97 0.56 8.74
N THR A 171 8.28 1.07 7.55
CA THR A 171 7.64 2.27 7.02
C THR A 171 7.27 2.07 5.55
N LEU A 172 6.01 2.36 5.20
CA LEU A 172 5.53 2.49 3.83
C LEU A 172 5.09 3.94 3.58
N LYS A 173 5.68 4.61 2.60
CA LYS A 173 5.38 5.99 2.25
C LYS A 173 4.93 6.07 0.80
N LEU A 174 3.86 6.82 0.58
CA LEU A 174 3.29 7.12 -0.74
C LEU A 174 3.32 8.63 -0.98
N SER A 175 3.83 9.11 -2.12
CA SER A 175 3.84 10.54 -2.47
C SER A 175 2.46 11.04 -2.91
N ARG A 176 1.46 10.88 -2.02
CA ARG A 176 0.08 11.37 -2.19
C ARG A 176 -0.51 11.78 -0.85
N TRP A 177 -1.37 12.80 -0.90
CA TRP A 177 -2.21 13.19 0.21
C TRP A 177 -3.49 12.35 0.21
N LEU A 178 -3.67 11.48 1.21
CA LEU A 178 -4.81 10.56 1.30
C LEU A 178 -5.77 10.86 2.45
N GLN A 179 -5.61 11.96 3.15
CA GLN A 179 -6.43 12.28 4.32
C GLN A 179 -7.93 12.43 4.01
N ASP A 180 -8.26 12.72 2.75
CA ASP A 180 -9.63 12.92 2.26
C ASP A 180 -10.14 11.75 1.41
N ASP A 181 -9.31 10.72 1.19
CA ASP A 181 -9.63 9.57 0.35
C ASP A 181 -9.64 8.28 1.18
N ARG A 182 -10.84 7.91 1.67
CA ARG A 182 -11.04 6.74 2.53
C ARG A 182 -10.56 5.43 1.88
N GLU A 183 -10.93 5.22 0.62
CA GLU A 183 -10.65 3.95 -0.06
C GLU A 183 -9.14 3.77 -0.32
N ALA A 184 -8.52 4.81 -0.82
CA ALA A 184 -7.09 4.82 -1.07
C ALA A 184 -6.27 4.70 0.23
N LEU A 185 -6.69 5.38 1.29
CA LEU A 185 -6.05 5.31 2.60
C LEU A 185 -6.19 3.91 3.22
N GLN A 186 -7.38 3.33 3.17
CA GLN A 186 -7.63 1.97 3.63
C GLN A 186 -6.72 0.97 2.91
N ARG A 187 -6.64 1.06 1.58
CA ARG A 187 -5.78 0.20 0.76
C ARG A 187 -4.30 0.35 1.12
N LEU A 188 -3.83 1.59 1.34
CA LEU A 188 -2.45 1.83 1.76
C LEU A 188 -2.16 1.16 3.12
N ILE A 189 -3.07 1.26 4.09
CA ILE A 189 -2.92 0.65 5.41
C ILE A 189 -2.91 -0.88 5.29
N GLU A 190 -3.82 -1.48 4.52
CA GLU A 190 -3.89 -2.93 4.29
C GLU A 190 -2.59 -3.48 3.69
N ILE A 191 -2.04 -2.78 2.70
CA ILE A 191 -0.74 -3.13 2.09
C ILE A 191 0.39 -3.00 3.10
N ALA A 192 0.42 -1.93 3.89
CA ALA A 192 1.42 -1.74 4.93
C ALA A 192 1.37 -2.84 5.99
N ILE A 193 0.18 -3.27 6.40
CA ILE A 193 -0.03 -4.40 7.33
C ILE A 193 0.44 -5.71 6.70
N LEU A 194 0.12 -5.97 5.43
CA LEU A 194 0.60 -7.16 4.72
C LEU A 194 2.13 -7.23 4.73
N ILE A 195 2.79 -6.13 4.38
CA ILE A 195 4.25 -6.04 4.35
C ILE A 195 4.83 -6.22 5.76
N PHE A 196 4.27 -5.54 6.75
CA PHE A 196 4.70 -5.63 8.15
C PHE A 196 4.64 -7.06 8.68
N LYS A 197 3.54 -7.78 8.44
CA LYS A 197 3.40 -9.19 8.82
C LYS A 197 4.47 -10.06 8.14
N ARG A 198 4.74 -9.83 6.87
CA ARG A 198 5.80 -10.53 6.13
C ARG A 198 7.19 -10.25 6.70
N CYS A 199 7.49 -9.02 7.12
CA CYS A 199 8.76 -8.69 7.76
C CYS A 199 8.96 -9.47 9.08
N ARG A 200 7.91 -9.66 9.87
CA ARG A 200 7.95 -10.42 11.14
C ARG A 200 8.08 -11.93 10.92
N GLU A 201 7.42 -12.45 9.90
CA GLU A 201 7.40 -13.88 9.57
C GLU A 201 8.64 -14.31 8.78
N GLY A 202 9.27 -13.38 8.07
CA GLY A 202 10.39 -13.64 7.17
C GLY A 202 11.57 -14.32 7.88
N GLY A 203 11.96 -15.47 7.32
CA GLY A 203 12.97 -16.37 7.89
C GLY A 203 12.39 -17.53 8.71
N LYS A 204 11.08 -17.57 8.95
CA LYS A 204 10.39 -18.77 9.35
C LYS A 204 9.86 -19.45 8.07
N THR A 205 10.61 -20.39 7.55
CA THR A 205 10.18 -21.34 6.49
C THR A 205 9.12 -22.28 7.07
N THR A 206 8.01 -21.74 7.47
CA THR A 206 6.79 -22.49 7.69
C THR A 206 5.87 -22.10 6.55
N GLY A 207 5.44 -23.09 5.77
CA GLY A 207 4.41 -22.93 4.78
C GLY A 207 3.16 -22.33 5.41
N VAL A 208 3.17 -21.01 5.57
CA VAL A 208 2.00 -20.29 6.03
C VAL A 208 1.07 -20.25 4.84
N VAL A 209 0.11 -21.14 4.87
CA VAL A 209 -1.18 -20.88 4.24
C VAL A 209 -1.56 -19.46 4.67
N LEU A 210 -1.51 -18.52 3.72
CA LEU A 210 -2.24 -17.27 3.85
C LEU A 210 -3.66 -17.67 4.24
N ALA A 211 -4.03 -17.41 5.50
CA ALA A 211 -5.43 -17.11 5.74
C ALA A 211 -5.68 -15.93 4.81
N ALA A 212 -6.23 -16.24 3.66
CA ALA A 212 -6.69 -15.25 2.72
C ALA A 212 -7.46 -14.21 3.56
N VAL A 213 -7.14 -12.94 3.39
CA VAL A 213 -8.24 -12.00 3.31
C VAL A 213 -9.18 -12.70 2.34
N GLU A 214 -10.26 -13.23 2.86
CA GLU A 214 -11.34 -13.77 2.06
C GLU A 214 -11.89 -12.61 1.23
N ILE A 215 -11.23 -12.35 0.13
CA ILE A 215 -11.95 -11.98 -1.05
C ILE A 215 -12.75 -13.25 -1.31
N GLN A 216 -14.00 -13.26 -0.90
CA GLN A 216 -15.02 -14.19 -1.38
C GLN A 216 -15.16 -13.94 -2.88
N LYS A 217 -14.14 -14.31 -3.64
CA LYS A 217 -14.28 -14.61 -5.04
C LYS A 217 -14.68 -16.07 -5.05
N GLY A 218 -15.91 -16.29 -5.42
CA GLY A 218 -16.38 -17.57 -5.85
C GLY A 218 -15.31 -18.20 -6.72
N SER A 219 -15.23 -19.49 -6.68
CA SER A 219 -14.34 -20.34 -7.45
C SER A 219 -14.60 -20.20 -8.97
N GLU A 220 -14.44 -19.00 -9.51
CA GLU A 220 -14.66 -18.73 -10.93
C GLU A 220 -13.39 -19.01 -11.76
N CYS A 221 -13.60 -19.65 -12.88
CA CYS A 221 -12.54 -19.94 -13.84
C CYS A 221 -12.14 -18.63 -14.56
N PRO A 222 -10.84 -18.21 -14.54
CA PRO A 222 -10.41 -16.98 -15.19
C PRO A 222 -10.47 -17.02 -16.73
N VAL A 223 -10.75 -18.18 -17.32
CA VAL A 223 -10.90 -18.33 -18.77
C VAL A 223 -12.33 -18.05 -19.23
N CYS A 224 -13.33 -18.60 -18.53
CA CYS A 224 -14.74 -18.51 -18.95
C CYS A 224 -15.61 -17.68 -17.97
N GLY A 225 -15.10 -17.28 -16.79
CA GLY A 225 -15.82 -16.48 -15.81
C GLY A 225 -16.90 -17.24 -15.04
N THR A 226 -17.04 -18.55 -15.22
CA THR A 226 -18.06 -19.35 -14.53
C THR A 226 -17.49 -20.09 -13.31
N ALA A 227 -18.35 -20.41 -12.34
CA ALA A 227 -17.95 -21.10 -11.11
C ALA A 227 -17.33 -22.48 -11.42
N VAL A 228 -16.25 -22.83 -10.72
CA VAL A 228 -15.55 -24.11 -10.86
C VAL A 228 -15.94 -25.00 -9.67
N GLU A 229 -16.86 -25.92 -9.89
CA GLU A 229 -17.23 -26.93 -8.89
C GLU A 229 -16.20 -28.08 -8.86
N GLN A 230 -15.74 -28.47 -10.04
CA GLN A 230 -14.69 -29.48 -10.24
C GLN A 230 -13.70 -29.00 -11.30
N GLY A 231 -12.41 -29.22 -11.08
CA GLY A 231 -11.38 -28.80 -12.05
C GLY A 231 -9.96 -28.80 -11.49
N THR A 232 -9.05 -28.38 -12.33
CA THR A 232 -7.60 -28.29 -12.02
C THR A 232 -7.27 -27.00 -11.29
N ARG A 233 -6.56 -27.09 -10.15
CA ARG A 233 -5.98 -25.95 -9.47
C ARG A 233 -4.55 -25.72 -9.96
N CYS A 234 -4.22 -24.48 -10.27
CA CYS A 234 -2.87 -24.12 -10.66
C CYS A 234 -1.87 -24.45 -9.53
N PRO A 235 -0.81 -25.24 -9.79
CA PRO A 235 0.16 -25.60 -8.74
C PRO A 235 0.98 -24.41 -8.23
N GLN A 236 0.96 -23.28 -8.93
CA GLN A 236 1.76 -22.11 -8.59
C GLN A 236 0.97 -21.02 -7.88
N CYS A 237 -0.28 -20.77 -8.26
CA CYS A 237 -1.11 -19.70 -7.67
C CYS A 237 -2.43 -20.21 -7.07
N ALA A 238 -2.69 -21.52 -7.10
CA ALA A 238 -3.89 -22.19 -6.59
C ALA A 238 -5.23 -21.73 -7.24
N THR A 239 -5.20 -20.91 -8.28
CA THR A 239 -6.40 -20.48 -9.00
C THR A 239 -7.10 -21.67 -9.63
N PRO A 240 -8.42 -21.87 -9.41
CA PRO A 240 -9.16 -22.97 -10.01
C PRO A 240 -9.47 -22.69 -11.48
N HIS A 241 -9.45 -23.75 -12.28
CA HIS A 241 -9.80 -23.74 -13.70
C HIS A 241 -10.63 -24.99 -14.01
N HIS A 242 -11.60 -24.89 -14.91
CA HIS A 242 -12.17 -26.09 -15.51
C HIS A 242 -11.08 -26.86 -16.27
N ASP A 243 -11.14 -28.16 -16.29
CA ASP A 243 -10.12 -28.99 -16.96
C ASP A 243 -9.96 -28.68 -18.45
N ASP A 244 -11.07 -28.38 -19.11
CA ASP A 244 -11.06 -27.98 -20.53
C ASP A 244 -10.50 -26.56 -20.73
N CYS A 245 -10.82 -25.63 -19.82
CA CYS A 245 -10.25 -24.29 -19.84
C CYS A 245 -8.74 -24.31 -19.56
N TRP A 246 -8.29 -25.18 -18.64
CA TRP A 246 -6.88 -25.39 -18.36
C TRP A 246 -6.11 -25.96 -19.58
N LYS A 247 -6.70 -26.91 -20.28
CA LYS A 247 -6.13 -27.45 -21.54
C LYS A 247 -6.12 -26.40 -22.63
N TYR A 248 -7.22 -25.66 -22.80
CA TYR A 248 -7.36 -24.61 -23.81
C TYR A 248 -6.31 -23.49 -23.64
N SER A 249 -6.09 -23.02 -22.41
CA SER A 249 -5.10 -21.97 -22.11
C SER A 249 -3.65 -22.50 -22.05
N GLY A 250 -3.43 -23.82 -22.13
CA GLY A 250 -2.10 -24.43 -22.00
C GLY A 250 -1.50 -24.31 -20.61
N GLY A 251 -2.32 -24.06 -19.60
CA GLY A 251 -1.94 -23.86 -18.20
C GLY A 251 -2.75 -22.76 -17.51
N CYS A 252 -2.14 -22.10 -16.53
CA CYS A 252 -2.80 -21.04 -15.77
C CYS A 252 -3.05 -19.78 -16.61
N ALA A 253 -4.30 -19.33 -16.66
CA ALA A 253 -4.72 -18.11 -17.36
C ALA A 253 -4.55 -16.84 -16.54
N MET A 254 -4.07 -16.93 -15.28
CA MET A 254 -3.78 -15.75 -14.47
C MET A 254 -2.56 -15.03 -15.01
N PHE A 255 -2.72 -13.73 -15.25
CA PHE A 255 -1.64 -12.89 -15.76
C PHE A 255 -0.40 -12.98 -14.85
N GLY A 256 0.76 -13.24 -15.47
CA GLY A 256 2.04 -13.37 -14.77
C GLY A 256 2.25 -14.69 -14.01
N CYS A 257 1.35 -15.67 -14.13
CA CYS A 257 1.54 -17.00 -13.56
C CYS A 257 2.14 -17.95 -14.61
N ALA A 258 3.30 -18.56 -14.30
CA ALA A 258 3.95 -19.53 -15.18
C ALA A 258 3.50 -20.99 -14.94
N GLY A 259 2.39 -21.20 -14.24
CA GLY A 259 1.85 -22.54 -13.96
C GLY A 259 1.45 -23.25 -15.25
N ARG A 260 2.23 -24.27 -15.66
CA ARG A 260 1.97 -25.12 -16.81
C ARG A 260 1.56 -26.51 -16.36
N PRO A 261 0.78 -27.28 -17.18
CA PRO A 261 0.51 -28.67 -16.90
C PRO A 261 1.83 -29.44 -16.80
N ARG A 262 1.96 -30.32 -15.79
CA ARG A 262 3.09 -31.24 -15.74
C ARG A 262 3.01 -32.15 -16.97
N ARG A 263 4.05 -32.14 -17.82
CA ARG A 263 4.18 -33.18 -18.87
C ARG A 263 4.20 -34.52 -18.17
N PRO A 264 3.37 -35.51 -18.60
CA PRO A 264 3.52 -36.88 -18.11
C PRO A 264 4.96 -37.31 -18.41
N ARG A 265 5.67 -37.84 -17.41
CA ARG A 265 6.93 -38.54 -17.65
C ARG A 265 6.61 -39.68 -18.58
N ALA A 266 7.25 -39.71 -19.74
CA ALA A 266 7.26 -40.90 -20.57
C ALA A 266 7.77 -42.06 -19.71
N ALA A 267 6.95 -43.10 -19.58
CA ALA A 267 7.38 -44.33 -18.94
C ALA A 267 8.56 -44.89 -19.78
N ALA A 268 9.67 -45.09 -19.09
CA ALA A 268 10.85 -45.72 -19.66
C ALA A 268 10.65 -47.23 -19.75
#